data_65508fbc4dccf6b1598a32dfb99719b2
#
_entry.id   65508fbc4dccf6b1598a32dfb99719b2
#
_cell.length_a   1.000
_cell.length_b   1.000
_cell.length_c   1.000
_cell.angle_alpha   90.00
_cell.angle_beta   90.00
_cell.angle_gamma   90.00
#
_symmetry.space_group_name_H-M   'P 1'
#
loop_
_entity.id
_entity.type
_entity.pdbx_description
1 polymer ?
#
loop_
_entity_poly.entity_id
_entity_poly.type
_entity_poly.pdbx_seq_one_letter_code
_entity_poly.pdbx_strand_id
1 'polypeptide(L)'
;LEEMSEKSLKKAEKITAEALAASKVLAKGDKRPFYAIGGTWRSLARLHMRTKGYPLHVMHHYAIDAGEAADFCRMVVRRDLESLDSIEVVSRSRRSLLQYGAVVLEQVSKVMQPSQVVMSALGVREGLLFDLLDAKEKARDPLIVACEELAYLRSRSPRHVAELAPWSEMAFRAVALDETPEEARLRHAACLLADIHWRAHPEYRGEQSLNLIANAAFIGIDHPGRAYLALANFYRHEGLIDEVLSPRIRELA
;
A
#
# COMPACT_ATOMS: atom_id res chain seq x y z
N LEU A 1 24.08 -21.27 -0.88
CA LEU A 1 23.45 -20.60 0.27
C LEU A 1 23.30 -21.67 1.35
N GLU A 2 23.93 -21.47 2.53
CA GLU A 2 23.72 -22.38 3.64
C GLU A 2 22.27 -22.26 4.09
N GLU A 3 21.57 -23.39 4.15
CA GLU A 3 20.25 -23.48 4.75
C GLU A 3 20.31 -23.02 6.22
N MET A 4 19.31 -22.31 6.67
CA MET A 4 19.23 -21.90 8.07
C MET A 4 19.08 -23.14 8.95
N SER A 5 20.14 -23.49 9.68
CA SER A 5 20.10 -24.62 10.61
C SER A 5 19.18 -24.30 11.80
N GLU A 6 18.60 -25.34 12.42
CA GLU A 6 17.81 -25.16 13.67
C GLU A 6 18.57 -24.39 14.76
N LYS A 7 19.89 -24.61 14.84
CA LYS A 7 20.77 -23.90 15.78
C LYS A 7 20.86 -22.43 15.48
N SER A 8 20.97 -22.07 14.17
CA SER A 8 21.00 -20.67 13.71
C SER A 8 19.66 -19.98 13.97
N LEU A 9 18.55 -20.69 13.74
CA LEU A 9 17.20 -20.19 14.02
C LEU A 9 17.00 -19.87 15.50
N LYS A 10 17.26 -20.83 16.39
CA LYS A 10 17.16 -20.63 17.85
C LYS A 10 18.05 -19.49 18.36
N LYS A 11 19.25 -19.34 17.77
CA LYS A 11 20.16 -18.23 18.07
C LYS A 11 19.56 -16.88 17.63
N ALA A 12 19.00 -16.82 16.41
CA ALA A 12 18.37 -15.61 15.90
C ALA A 12 17.14 -15.21 16.73
N GLU A 13 16.28 -16.17 17.09
CA GLU A 13 15.15 -15.94 17.98
C GLU A 13 15.57 -15.39 19.34
N LYS A 14 16.59 -15.98 19.97
CA LYS A 14 17.10 -15.52 21.26
C LYS A 14 17.64 -14.09 21.18
N ILE A 15 18.53 -13.81 20.21
CA ILE A 15 19.10 -12.46 20.02
C ILE A 15 17.99 -11.43 19.79
N THR A 16 17.01 -11.78 18.96
CA THR A 16 15.89 -10.87 18.65
C THR A 16 15.04 -10.63 19.89
N ALA A 17 14.68 -11.68 20.62
CA ALA A 17 13.88 -11.56 21.84
C ALA A 17 14.59 -10.68 22.89
N GLU A 18 15.90 -10.89 23.12
CA GLU A 18 16.70 -10.08 24.03
C GLU A 18 16.73 -8.59 23.61
N ALA A 19 16.94 -8.32 22.32
CA ALA A 19 16.94 -6.96 21.80
C ALA A 19 15.58 -6.27 21.93
N LEU A 20 14.49 -6.99 21.66
CA LEU A 20 13.12 -6.45 21.74
C LEU A 20 12.66 -6.23 23.19
N ALA A 21 13.10 -7.08 24.14
CA ALA A 21 12.78 -6.93 25.56
C ALA A 21 13.29 -5.59 26.15
N ALA A 22 14.37 -5.04 25.59
CA ALA A 22 14.87 -3.72 25.95
C ALA A 22 14.01 -2.55 25.42
N SER A 23 13.09 -2.80 24.50
CA SER A 23 12.29 -1.76 23.84
C SER A 23 10.98 -1.47 24.58
N LYS A 24 10.96 -0.38 25.34
CA LYS A 24 9.74 0.12 25.99
C LYS A 24 8.68 0.65 25.00
N VAL A 25 9.06 0.94 23.78
CA VAL A 25 8.17 1.52 22.77
C VAL A 25 7.26 0.45 22.17
N LEU A 26 7.76 -0.75 21.92
CA LEU A 26 6.97 -1.84 21.33
C LEU A 26 5.82 -2.27 22.25
N ALA A 27 6.02 -2.30 23.56
CA ALA A 27 4.98 -2.64 24.52
C ALA A 27 3.79 -1.65 24.51
N LYS A 28 3.97 -0.43 23.97
CA LYS A 28 2.91 0.57 23.82
C LYS A 28 2.15 0.44 22.50
N GLY A 29 2.50 -0.54 21.68
CA GLY A 29 1.97 -0.74 20.34
C GLY A 29 0.76 -1.67 20.25
N ASP A 30 0.26 -2.21 21.35
CA ASP A 30 -0.86 -3.15 21.40
C ASP A 30 -2.06 -2.65 20.56
N LYS A 31 -2.55 -3.53 19.68
CA LYS A 31 -3.65 -3.28 18.72
C LYS A 31 -3.44 -2.11 17.74
N ARG A 32 -2.25 -1.53 17.68
CA ARG A 32 -1.91 -0.50 16.69
C ARG A 32 -1.32 -1.17 15.43
N PRO A 33 -1.44 -0.54 14.24
CA PRO A 33 -0.71 -1.00 13.05
C PRO A 33 0.80 -0.96 13.28
N PHE A 34 1.50 -2.02 12.85
CA PHE A 34 2.96 -2.02 12.79
C PHE A 34 3.43 -1.68 11.38
N TYR A 35 4.07 -0.53 11.23
CA TYR A 35 4.65 -0.11 9.95
C TYR A 35 6.02 -0.73 9.74
N ALA A 36 6.08 -1.72 8.85
CA ALA A 36 7.29 -2.45 8.52
C ALA A 36 8.11 -1.70 7.48
N ILE A 37 9.30 -1.22 7.88
CA ILE A 37 10.23 -0.46 7.04
C ILE A 37 11.50 -1.27 6.85
N GLY A 38 11.89 -1.56 5.61
CA GLY A 38 13.14 -2.25 5.31
C GLY A 38 13.06 -3.19 4.13
N GLY A 39 14.21 -3.40 3.50
CA GLY A 39 14.30 -4.16 2.25
C GLY A 39 13.92 -5.63 2.38
N THR A 40 14.24 -6.27 3.50
CA THR A 40 13.94 -7.68 3.74
C THR A 40 12.45 -7.89 3.95
N TRP A 41 11.80 -7.05 4.75
CA TRP A 41 10.34 -7.12 4.94
C TRP A 41 9.55 -6.80 3.68
N ARG A 42 10.04 -5.85 2.86
CA ARG A 42 9.46 -5.62 1.52
C ARG A 42 9.61 -6.84 0.60
N SER A 43 10.67 -7.63 0.77
CA SER A 43 10.83 -8.90 0.02
C SER A 43 9.88 -9.97 0.51
N LEU A 44 9.66 -10.09 1.82
CA LEU A 44 8.62 -10.94 2.41
C LEU A 44 7.23 -10.57 1.90
N ALA A 45 6.92 -9.27 1.88
CA ALA A 45 5.64 -8.77 1.39
C ALA A 45 5.41 -9.07 -0.11
N ARG A 46 6.44 -8.95 -0.96
CA ARG A 46 6.32 -9.35 -2.38
C ARG A 46 6.01 -10.84 -2.53
N LEU A 47 6.69 -11.67 -1.75
CA LEU A 47 6.44 -13.11 -1.74
C LEU A 47 5.00 -13.39 -1.27
N HIS A 48 4.55 -12.73 -0.22
CA HIS A 48 3.18 -12.87 0.30
C HIS A 48 2.13 -12.44 -0.75
N MET A 49 2.28 -11.25 -1.35
CA MET A 49 1.40 -10.78 -2.43
C MET A 49 1.30 -11.82 -3.55
N ARG A 50 2.44 -12.37 -3.97
CA ARG A 50 2.47 -13.35 -5.05
C ARG A 50 1.80 -14.66 -4.68
N THR A 51 2.08 -15.18 -3.47
CA THR A 51 1.46 -16.41 -2.94
C THR A 51 -0.06 -16.28 -2.83
N LYS A 52 -0.55 -15.10 -2.46
CA LYS A 52 -1.99 -14.81 -2.34
C LYS A 52 -2.65 -14.47 -3.69
N GLY A 53 -1.88 -14.30 -4.75
CA GLY A 53 -2.40 -13.76 -6.00
C GLY A 53 -3.00 -12.36 -5.83
N TYR A 54 -2.41 -11.55 -4.95
CA TYR A 54 -2.90 -10.21 -4.64
C TYR A 54 -2.89 -9.33 -5.90
N PRO A 55 -3.98 -8.62 -6.22
CA PRO A 55 -4.13 -8.00 -7.54
C PRO A 55 -3.29 -6.73 -7.74
N LEU A 56 -2.91 -6.05 -6.65
CA LEU A 56 -2.23 -4.76 -6.68
C LEU A 56 -0.81 -4.88 -6.12
N HIS A 57 0.19 -4.81 -7.00
CA HIS A 57 1.59 -5.02 -6.61
C HIS A 57 2.31 -3.73 -6.17
N VAL A 58 1.59 -2.83 -5.49
CA VAL A 58 2.14 -1.62 -4.86
C VAL A 58 2.59 -1.95 -3.45
N MET A 59 3.85 -1.65 -3.12
CA MET A 59 4.42 -2.00 -1.81
C MET A 59 3.93 -1.10 -0.68
N HIS A 60 3.73 0.20 -0.99
CA HIS A 60 3.33 1.18 0.02
C HIS A 60 1.88 0.95 0.44
N HIS A 61 1.65 0.92 1.75
CA HIS A 61 0.35 0.60 2.36
C HIS A 61 -0.20 -0.81 2.09
N TYR A 62 0.63 -1.76 1.63
CA TYR A 62 0.23 -3.15 1.66
C TYR A 62 0.08 -3.60 3.11
N ALA A 63 -1.13 -3.93 3.51
CA ALA A 63 -1.47 -4.34 4.87
C ALA A 63 -1.77 -5.84 4.91
N ILE A 64 -1.28 -6.51 5.94
CA ILE A 64 -1.49 -7.93 6.22
C ILE A 64 -2.02 -8.02 7.66
N ASP A 65 -3.10 -8.78 7.88
CA ASP A 65 -3.56 -9.09 9.23
C ASP A 65 -2.40 -9.66 10.07
N ALA A 66 -2.33 -9.30 11.36
CA ALA A 66 -1.21 -9.70 12.20
C ALA A 66 -1.10 -11.22 12.37
N GLY A 67 -2.22 -11.93 12.45
CA GLY A 67 -2.26 -13.39 12.55
C GLY A 67 -1.76 -14.02 11.24
N GLU A 68 -2.25 -13.54 10.10
CA GLU A 68 -1.82 -13.97 8.78
C GLU A 68 -0.33 -13.70 8.53
N ALA A 69 0.17 -12.54 8.93
CA ALA A 69 1.59 -12.19 8.82
C ALA A 69 2.46 -13.14 9.66
N ALA A 70 2.04 -13.48 10.87
CA ALA A 70 2.74 -14.42 11.75
C ALA A 70 2.74 -15.84 11.16
N ASP A 71 1.61 -16.32 10.63
CA ASP A 71 1.51 -17.64 9.97
C ASP A 71 2.41 -17.72 8.74
N PHE A 72 2.42 -16.67 7.92
CA PHE A 72 3.29 -16.57 6.77
C PHE A 72 4.77 -16.56 7.16
N CYS A 73 5.16 -15.81 8.19
CA CYS A 73 6.54 -15.83 8.70
C CYS A 73 6.95 -17.22 9.16
N ARG A 74 6.10 -17.92 9.91
CA ARG A 74 6.36 -19.31 10.34
C ARG A 74 6.53 -20.27 9.16
N MET A 75 5.72 -20.10 8.12
CA MET A 75 5.84 -20.89 6.89
C MET A 75 7.17 -20.65 6.19
N VAL A 76 7.60 -19.39 6.04
CA VAL A 76 8.87 -19.00 5.42
C VAL A 76 10.08 -19.56 6.20
N VAL A 77 10.01 -19.54 7.53
CA VAL A 77 11.08 -20.05 8.41
C VAL A 77 11.25 -21.56 8.30
N ARG A 78 10.15 -22.31 8.16
CA ARG A 78 10.14 -23.78 8.21
C ARG A 78 10.39 -24.46 6.86
N ARG A 79 10.28 -23.74 5.75
CA ARG A 79 10.44 -24.31 4.41
C ARG A 79 11.80 -24.02 3.82
N ASP A 80 12.27 -24.93 2.98
CA ASP A 80 13.36 -24.62 2.07
C ASP A 80 12.89 -23.46 1.14
N LEU A 81 13.72 -22.41 1.08
CA LEU A 81 13.40 -21.22 0.32
C LEU A 81 13.24 -21.48 -1.18
N GLU A 82 14.03 -22.39 -1.73
CA GLU A 82 13.95 -22.73 -3.15
C GLU A 82 12.69 -23.56 -3.49
N SER A 83 12.07 -24.16 -2.47
CA SER A 83 10.79 -24.88 -2.61
C SER A 83 9.56 -23.97 -2.48
N LEU A 84 9.76 -22.68 -2.16
CA LEU A 84 8.66 -21.73 -2.07
C LEU A 84 8.22 -21.31 -3.46
N ASP A 85 6.94 -21.52 -3.76
CA ASP A 85 6.32 -21.01 -4.98
C ASP A 85 6.60 -19.50 -5.09
N SER A 86 7.03 -19.08 -6.28
CA SER A 86 7.27 -17.66 -6.57
C SER A 86 8.47 -17.03 -5.84
N ILE A 87 9.41 -17.81 -5.32
CA ILE A 87 10.63 -17.26 -4.70
C ILE A 87 11.45 -16.36 -5.66
N GLU A 88 11.25 -16.50 -6.96
CA GLU A 88 11.88 -15.68 -8.00
C GLU A 88 11.56 -14.19 -7.90
N VAL A 89 10.44 -13.80 -7.27
CA VAL A 89 10.12 -12.39 -7.02
C VAL A 89 11.05 -11.73 -5.99
N VAL A 90 11.81 -12.55 -5.26
CA VAL A 90 12.82 -12.10 -4.31
C VAL A 90 14.20 -12.18 -4.95
N SER A 91 14.92 -11.05 -4.96
CA SER A 91 16.30 -11.01 -5.49
C SER A 91 17.19 -12.01 -4.77
N ARG A 92 18.06 -12.71 -5.51
CA ARG A 92 18.97 -13.74 -4.98
C ARG A 92 19.78 -13.25 -3.78
N SER A 93 20.27 -12.01 -3.82
CA SER A 93 21.03 -11.39 -2.73
C SER A 93 20.26 -11.23 -1.42
N ARG A 94 18.93 -11.30 -1.45
CA ARG A 94 18.05 -11.14 -0.26
C ARG A 94 17.45 -12.45 0.22
N ARG A 95 17.52 -13.52 -0.56
CA ARG A 95 16.94 -14.81 -0.17
C ARG A 95 17.53 -15.33 1.13
N SER A 96 18.86 -15.25 1.29
CA SER A 96 19.55 -15.66 2.52
C SER A 96 19.14 -14.90 3.78
N LEU A 97 18.54 -13.71 3.64
CA LEU A 97 18.08 -12.88 4.75
C LEU A 97 16.57 -13.04 5.03
N LEU A 98 15.84 -13.74 4.16
CA LEU A 98 14.39 -13.80 4.24
C LEU A 98 13.91 -14.47 5.53
N GLN A 99 14.46 -15.62 5.86
CA GLN A 99 14.12 -16.37 7.07
C GLN A 99 14.46 -15.58 8.33
N TYR A 100 15.61 -14.89 8.37
CA TYR A 100 15.95 -14.01 9.49
C TYR A 100 14.98 -12.84 9.61
N GLY A 101 14.59 -12.22 8.48
CA GLY A 101 13.59 -11.18 8.46
C GLY A 101 12.21 -11.65 8.93
N ALA A 102 11.84 -12.88 8.61
CA ALA A 102 10.60 -13.52 9.09
C ALA A 102 10.65 -13.79 10.61
N VAL A 103 11.77 -14.29 11.13
CA VAL A 103 11.97 -14.45 12.58
C VAL A 103 11.81 -13.12 13.31
N VAL A 104 12.46 -12.06 12.82
CA VAL A 104 12.38 -10.74 13.48
C VAL A 104 10.95 -10.22 13.44
N LEU A 105 10.25 -10.32 12.31
CA LEU A 105 8.87 -9.86 12.19
C LEU A 105 7.91 -10.64 13.12
N GLU A 106 8.09 -11.95 13.22
CA GLU A 106 7.31 -12.79 14.12
C GLU A 106 7.54 -12.41 15.59
N GLN A 107 8.79 -12.18 16.01
CA GLN A 107 9.11 -11.77 17.37
C GLN A 107 8.58 -10.36 17.70
N VAL A 108 8.68 -9.42 16.76
CA VAL A 108 8.06 -8.08 16.90
C VAL A 108 6.56 -8.21 17.09
N SER A 109 5.89 -9.03 16.27
CA SER A 109 4.45 -9.25 16.36
C SER A 109 4.04 -9.87 17.70
N LYS A 110 4.84 -10.79 18.26
CA LYS A 110 4.60 -11.37 19.58
C LYS A 110 4.69 -10.35 20.72
N VAL A 111 5.65 -9.42 20.62
CA VAL A 111 5.87 -8.40 21.68
C VAL A 111 4.87 -7.26 21.56
N MET A 112 4.63 -6.78 20.34
CA MET A 112 3.79 -5.61 20.08
C MET A 112 2.29 -5.94 20.04
N GLN A 113 1.93 -7.16 19.61
CA GLN A 113 0.54 -7.58 19.35
C GLN A 113 -0.22 -6.58 18.46
N PRO A 114 0.31 -6.26 17.26
CA PRO A 114 -0.30 -5.29 16.38
C PRO A 114 -1.64 -5.80 15.83
N SER A 115 -2.51 -4.91 15.37
CA SER A 115 -3.71 -5.28 14.62
C SER A 115 -3.37 -5.77 13.21
N GLN A 116 -2.38 -5.16 12.60
CA GLN A 116 -1.93 -5.48 11.24
C GLN A 116 -0.47 -5.07 11.02
N VAL A 117 0.17 -5.67 10.03
CA VAL A 117 1.50 -5.28 9.54
C VAL A 117 1.33 -4.52 8.23
N VAL A 118 1.72 -3.25 8.22
CA VAL A 118 1.62 -2.37 7.05
C VAL A 118 3.00 -2.14 6.45
N MET A 119 3.15 -2.45 5.17
CA MET A 119 4.43 -2.25 4.48
C MET A 119 4.62 -0.79 4.06
N SER A 120 5.79 -0.24 4.31
CA SER A 120 6.14 1.09 3.82
C SER A 120 7.23 1.04 2.75
N ALA A 121 6.98 1.74 1.63
CA ALA A 121 8.02 2.03 0.64
C ALA A 121 8.94 3.17 1.12
N LEU A 122 8.44 4.02 2.02
CA LEU A 122 9.18 5.14 2.60
C LEU A 122 9.98 4.67 3.82
N GLY A 123 11.07 5.36 4.10
CA GLY A 123 11.97 5.02 5.19
C GLY A 123 12.49 6.26 5.94
N VAL A 124 13.59 6.08 6.65
CA VAL A 124 14.21 7.14 7.47
C VAL A 124 14.61 8.35 6.64
N ARG A 125 15.06 8.16 5.40
CA ARG A 125 15.45 9.26 4.51
C ARG A 125 14.27 10.16 4.18
N GLU A 126 13.16 9.55 3.79
CA GLU A 126 11.92 10.25 3.45
C GLU A 126 11.33 10.94 4.71
N GLY A 127 11.43 10.28 5.89
CA GLY A 127 11.05 10.88 7.17
C GLY A 127 11.89 12.10 7.52
N LEU A 128 13.20 12.05 7.29
CA LEU A 128 14.07 13.21 7.49
C LEU A 128 13.71 14.37 6.56
N LEU A 129 13.45 14.09 5.28
CA LEU A 129 13.01 15.11 4.33
C LEU A 129 11.67 15.73 4.74
N PHE A 130 10.75 14.93 5.21
CA PHE A 130 9.47 15.41 5.75
C PHE A 130 9.67 16.32 6.95
N ASP A 131 10.61 16.00 7.85
CA ASP A 131 10.91 16.82 9.02
C ASP A 131 11.48 18.19 8.67
N LEU A 132 12.11 18.36 7.50
CA LEU A 132 12.60 19.64 7.01
C LEU A 132 11.51 20.55 6.43
N LEU A 133 10.31 20.03 6.15
CA LEU A 133 9.20 20.83 5.68
C LEU A 133 8.70 21.77 6.78
N ASP A 134 8.18 22.93 6.39
CA ASP A 134 7.49 23.81 7.31
C ASP A 134 6.14 23.24 7.79
N ALA A 135 5.56 23.87 8.81
CA ALA A 135 4.31 23.38 9.40
C ALA A 135 3.12 23.42 8.42
N LYS A 136 3.12 24.36 7.47
CA LYS A 136 2.06 24.50 6.46
C LYS A 136 2.11 23.36 5.46
N GLU A 137 3.30 23.03 4.94
CA GLU A 137 3.47 21.91 4.02
C GLU A 137 3.21 20.55 4.70
N LYS A 138 3.65 20.38 5.96
CA LYS A 138 3.35 19.16 6.76
C LYS A 138 1.86 18.93 6.99
N ALA A 139 1.08 20.00 7.06
CA ALA A 139 -0.37 19.93 7.29
C ALA A 139 -1.19 19.62 6.01
N ARG A 140 -0.57 19.69 4.83
CA ARG A 140 -1.27 19.38 3.57
C ARG A 140 -1.51 17.86 3.45
N ASP A 141 -2.65 17.53 2.88
CA ASP A 141 -2.98 16.14 2.55
C ASP A 141 -2.10 15.65 1.39
N PRO A 142 -1.22 14.65 1.60
CA PRO A 142 -0.27 14.22 0.57
C PRO A 142 -0.94 13.58 -0.66
N LEU A 143 -2.11 12.96 -0.51
CA LEU A 143 -2.87 12.43 -1.65
C LEU A 143 -3.41 13.57 -2.50
N ILE A 144 -4.07 14.54 -1.88
CA ILE A 144 -4.67 15.67 -2.60
C ILE A 144 -3.59 16.48 -3.32
N VAL A 145 -2.46 16.76 -2.66
CA VAL A 145 -1.30 17.44 -3.29
C VAL A 145 -0.81 16.71 -4.53
N ALA A 146 -0.64 15.40 -4.45
CA ALA A 146 -0.20 14.60 -5.59
C ALA A 146 -1.25 14.58 -6.74
N CYS A 147 -2.53 14.54 -6.39
CA CYS A 147 -3.61 14.62 -7.39
C CYS A 147 -3.69 16.00 -8.05
N GLU A 148 -3.53 17.10 -7.28
CA GLU A 148 -3.45 18.47 -7.80
C GLU A 148 -2.27 18.62 -8.78
N GLU A 149 -1.10 18.11 -8.44
CA GLU A 149 0.07 18.12 -9.31
C GLU A 149 -0.18 17.37 -10.62
N LEU A 150 -0.74 16.15 -10.55
CA LEU A 150 -1.09 15.38 -11.73
C LEU A 150 -2.16 16.10 -12.58
N ALA A 151 -3.16 16.70 -11.96
CA ALA A 151 -4.18 17.49 -12.63
C ALA A 151 -3.55 18.67 -13.37
N TYR A 152 -2.66 19.42 -12.72
CA TYR A 152 -1.96 20.55 -13.32
C TYR A 152 -1.11 20.13 -14.53
N LEU A 153 -0.36 19.04 -14.40
CA LEU A 153 0.57 18.57 -15.43
C LEU A 153 -0.12 17.86 -16.60
N ARG A 154 -1.26 17.21 -16.36
CA ARG A 154 -1.84 16.25 -17.32
C ARG A 154 -3.25 16.56 -17.78
N SER A 155 -4.04 17.33 -17.05
CA SER A 155 -5.41 17.65 -17.46
C SER A 155 -5.44 18.66 -18.60
N ARG A 156 -6.49 18.56 -19.43
CA ARG A 156 -6.75 19.53 -20.49
C ARG A 156 -7.05 20.93 -19.94
N SER A 157 -7.77 20.99 -18.82
CA SER A 157 -8.17 22.20 -18.15
C SER A 157 -8.13 22.02 -16.63
N PRO A 158 -7.04 22.40 -15.95
CA PRO A 158 -6.94 22.35 -14.48
C PRO A 158 -8.06 23.13 -13.79
N ARG A 159 -8.53 24.23 -14.41
CA ARG A 159 -9.68 25.02 -13.88
C ARG A 159 -10.97 24.18 -13.84
N HIS A 160 -11.29 23.47 -14.91
CA HIS A 160 -12.46 22.59 -14.94
C HIS A 160 -12.40 21.49 -13.89
N VAL A 161 -11.21 20.92 -13.72
CA VAL A 161 -10.97 19.90 -12.69
C VAL A 161 -11.26 20.45 -11.29
N ALA A 162 -10.84 21.68 -10.98
CA ALA A 162 -11.14 22.33 -9.72
C ALA A 162 -12.63 22.63 -9.50
N GLU A 163 -13.40 22.80 -10.59
CA GLU A 163 -14.85 23.01 -10.55
C GLU A 163 -15.63 21.70 -10.31
N LEU A 164 -15.07 20.54 -10.68
CA LEU A 164 -15.73 19.24 -10.51
C LEU A 164 -15.94 18.84 -9.05
N ALA A 165 -15.00 19.13 -8.16
CA ALA A 165 -15.10 18.73 -6.76
C ALA A 165 -16.30 19.38 -6.06
N PRO A 166 -16.48 20.73 -6.07
CA PRO A 166 -17.67 21.35 -5.46
C PRO A 166 -18.98 20.96 -6.18
N TRP A 167 -18.93 20.75 -7.49
CA TRP A 167 -20.10 20.28 -8.23
C TRP A 167 -20.53 18.87 -7.76
N SER A 168 -19.55 17.93 -7.64
CA SER A 168 -19.85 16.58 -7.16
C SER A 168 -20.38 16.58 -5.73
N GLU A 169 -19.86 17.46 -4.85
CA GLU A 169 -20.38 17.63 -3.50
C GLU A 169 -21.86 18.07 -3.49
N MET A 170 -22.19 19.04 -4.33
CA MET A 170 -23.60 19.46 -4.48
C MET A 170 -24.48 18.33 -5.00
N ALA A 171 -23.99 17.53 -5.97
CA ALA A 171 -24.72 16.41 -6.53
C ALA A 171 -25.00 15.33 -5.48
N PHE A 172 -24.00 14.95 -4.68
CA PHE A 172 -24.16 13.96 -3.61
C PHE A 172 -25.14 14.43 -2.55
N ARG A 173 -25.05 15.69 -2.13
CA ARG A 173 -26.02 16.29 -1.19
C ARG A 173 -27.44 16.31 -1.76
N ALA A 174 -27.61 16.61 -3.04
CA ALA A 174 -28.91 16.68 -3.68
C ALA A 174 -29.65 15.33 -3.73
N VAL A 175 -28.93 14.22 -3.78
CA VAL A 175 -29.48 12.86 -3.78
C VAL A 175 -29.41 12.18 -2.40
N ALA A 176 -29.06 12.95 -1.35
CA ALA A 176 -28.95 12.51 0.03
C ALA A 176 -28.04 11.27 0.21
N LEU A 177 -26.90 11.24 -0.50
CA LEU A 177 -25.86 10.23 -0.28
C LEU A 177 -25.01 10.66 0.90
N ASP A 178 -25.02 9.85 1.94
CA ASP A 178 -24.14 10.01 3.09
C ASP A 178 -22.73 9.56 2.74
N GLU A 179 -21.74 10.38 3.07
CA GLU A 179 -20.32 10.10 2.91
C GLU A 179 -19.59 10.24 4.23
N THR A 180 -18.68 9.35 4.50
CA THR A 180 -17.65 9.55 5.53
C THR A 180 -16.64 10.62 5.07
N PRO A 181 -15.88 11.24 5.98
CA PRO A 181 -14.83 12.19 5.61
C PRO A 181 -13.80 11.60 4.63
N GLU A 182 -13.48 10.30 4.76
CA GLU A 182 -12.55 9.61 3.85
C GLU A 182 -13.15 9.39 2.47
N GLU A 183 -14.42 9.01 2.36
CA GLU A 183 -15.10 8.88 1.06
C GLU A 183 -15.20 10.22 0.34
N ALA A 184 -15.52 11.31 1.04
CA ALA A 184 -15.53 12.67 0.48
C ALA A 184 -14.12 13.08 -0.01
N ARG A 185 -13.08 12.72 0.74
CA ARG A 185 -11.68 12.93 0.37
C ARG A 185 -11.30 12.17 -0.89
N LEU A 186 -11.68 10.88 -0.99
CA LEU A 186 -11.45 10.05 -2.18
C LEU A 186 -12.25 10.55 -3.38
N ARG A 187 -13.49 10.98 -3.20
CA ARG A 187 -14.29 11.62 -4.26
C ARG A 187 -13.62 12.89 -4.79
N HIS A 188 -13.09 13.74 -3.89
CA HIS A 188 -12.32 14.93 -4.29
C HIS A 188 -11.09 14.54 -5.11
N ALA A 189 -10.31 13.58 -4.65
CA ALA A 189 -9.14 13.06 -5.39
C ALA A 189 -9.54 12.49 -6.77
N ALA A 190 -10.66 11.76 -6.86
CA ALA A 190 -11.18 11.25 -8.13
C ALA A 190 -11.54 12.37 -9.11
N CYS A 191 -12.12 13.48 -8.63
CA CYS A 191 -12.40 14.66 -9.44
C CYS A 191 -11.11 15.29 -9.98
N LEU A 192 -10.07 15.42 -9.14
CA LEU A 192 -8.76 15.93 -9.57
C LEU A 192 -8.12 15.07 -10.67
N LEU A 193 -8.29 13.77 -10.61
CA LEU A 193 -7.71 12.82 -11.56
C LEU A 193 -8.59 12.59 -12.81
N ALA A 194 -9.76 13.19 -12.89
CA ALA A 194 -10.80 12.87 -13.87
C ALA A 194 -10.38 13.05 -15.35
N ASP A 195 -9.41 13.91 -15.65
CA ASP A 195 -9.03 14.27 -17.04
C ASP A 195 -7.53 14.04 -17.35
N ILE A 196 -6.81 13.29 -16.49
CA ILE A 196 -5.35 13.12 -16.63
C ILE A 196 -4.92 12.34 -17.89
N HIS A 197 -5.84 11.62 -18.52
CA HIS A 197 -5.60 10.85 -19.77
C HIS A 197 -6.37 11.40 -20.99
N TRP A 198 -6.75 12.67 -20.99
CA TRP A 198 -7.48 13.26 -22.14
C TRP A 198 -6.74 13.15 -23.47
N ARG A 199 -5.40 13.07 -23.44
CA ARG A 199 -4.55 12.91 -24.64
C ARG A 199 -4.46 11.47 -25.14
N ALA A 200 -4.89 10.48 -24.34
CA ALA A 200 -4.97 9.11 -24.80
C ALA A 200 -6.10 8.96 -25.84
N HIS A 201 -5.98 7.92 -26.67
CA HIS A 201 -7.08 7.56 -27.57
C HIS A 201 -8.35 7.32 -26.75
N PRO A 202 -9.52 7.82 -27.17
CA PRO A 202 -10.75 7.72 -26.38
C PRO A 202 -11.07 6.33 -25.88
N GLU A 203 -10.89 5.29 -26.69
CA GLU A 203 -11.13 3.88 -26.35
C GLU A 203 -10.20 3.30 -25.28
N TYR A 204 -9.10 3.97 -24.94
CA TYR A 204 -8.11 3.50 -23.98
C TYR A 204 -7.98 4.39 -22.74
N ARG A 205 -8.78 5.46 -22.63
CA ARG A 205 -8.68 6.42 -21.51
C ARG A 205 -8.99 5.79 -20.17
N GLY A 206 -10.01 4.94 -20.13
CA GLY A 206 -10.40 4.22 -18.92
C GLY A 206 -9.30 3.31 -18.44
N GLU A 207 -8.81 2.42 -19.30
CA GLU A 207 -7.76 1.47 -18.98
C GLU A 207 -6.45 2.16 -18.56
N GLN A 208 -6.05 3.22 -19.28
CA GLN A 208 -4.84 3.98 -18.94
C GLN A 208 -4.99 4.74 -17.61
N SER A 209 -6.18 5.27 -17.32
CA SER A 209 -6.47 5.90 -16.03
C SER A 209 -6.39 4.89 -14.89
N LEU A 210 -7.02 3.72 -15.07
CA LEU A 210 -6.94 2.61 -14.13
C LEU A 210 -5.48 2.24 -13.82
N ASN A 211 -4.70 1.97 -14.86
CA ASN A 211 -3.31 1.52 -14.72
C ASN A 211 -2.42 2.59 -14.05
N LEU A 212 -2.55 3.85 -14.43
CA LEU A 212 -1.75 4.91 -13.83
C LEU A 212 -2.11 5.11 -12.37
N ILE A 213 -3.39 5.24 -12.04
CA ILE A 213 -3.85 5.53 -10.67
C ILE A 213 -3.55 4.35 -9.74
N ALA A 214 -3.83 3.12 -10.19
CA ALA A 214 -3.55 1.92 -9.41
C ALA A 214 -2.06 1.79 -9.05
N ASN A 215 -1.15 2.22 -9.93
CA ASN A 215 0.30 2.05 -9.76
C ASN A 215 1.06 3.35 -9.44
N ALA A 216 0.38 4.49 -9.30
CA ALA A 216 1.02 5.77 -8.98
C ALA A 216 1.73 5.74 -7.62
N ALA A 217 2.77 6.58 -7.48
CA ALA A 217 3.51 6.74 -6.22
C ALA A 217 2.76 7.62 -5.19
N PHE A 218 1.45 7.41 -5.04
CA PHE A 218 0.66 8.13 -4.06
C PHE A 218 1.02 7.76 -2.63
N ILE A 219 1.00 8.76 -1.75
CA ILE A 219 1.19 8.65 -0.30
C ILE A 219 -0.13 9.03 0.38
N GLY A 220 -0.37 8.52 1.58
CA GLY A 220 -1.58 8.84 2.35
C GLY A 220 -2.85 8.18 1.80
N ILE A 221 -2.73 7.07 1.11
CA ILE A 221 -3.83 6.26 0.61
C ILE A 221 -3.50 4.77 0.77
N ASP A 222 -4.45 3.98 1.20
CA ASP A 222 -4.37 2.52 1.28
C ASP A 222 -4.74 1.85 -0.07
N HIS A 223 -4.70 0.53 -0.12
CA HIS A 223 -5.01 -0.20 -1.34
C HIS A 223 -6.51 -0.16 -1.70
N PRO A 224 -7.47 -0.28 -0.77
CA PRO A 224 -8.89 -0.06 -1.08
C PRO A 224 -9.16 1.32 -1.66
N GLY A 225 -8.68 2.38 -1.02
CA GLY A 225 -8.84 3.74 -1.53
C GLY A 225 -8.21 3.94 -2.92
N ARG A 226 -7.05 3.33 -3.16
CA ARG A 226 -6.39 3.35 -4.47
C ARG A 226 -7.21 2.62 -5.53
N ALA A 227 -7.76 1.46 -5.20
CA ALA A 227 -8.65 0.72 -6.10
C ALA A 227 -9.91 1.53 -6.41
N TYR A 228 -10.52 2.15 -5.39
CA TYR A 228 -11.66 3.05 -5.56
C TYR A 228 -11.35 4.18 -6.56
N LEU A 229 -10.24 4.91 -6.39
CA LEU A 229 -9.86 6.00 -7.30
C LEU A 229 -9.64 5.51 -8.74
N ALA A 230 -8.96 4.37 -8.88
CA ALA A 230 -8.68 3.78 -10.18
C ALA A 230 -9.98 3.36 -10.90
N LEU A 231 -10.89 2.72 -10.18
CA LEU A 231 -12.19 2.29 -10.70
C LEU A 231 -13.12 3.47 -11.00
N ALA A 232 -13.19 4.47 -10.13
CA ALA A 232 -14.01 5.66 -10.36
C ALA A 232 -13.61 6.36 -11.69
N ASN A 233 -12.31 6.49 -11.93
CA ASN A 233 -11.81 7.09 -13.18
C ASN A 233 -11.95 6.16 -14.39
N PHE A 234 -11.85 4.86 -14.22
CA PHE A 234 -12.15 3.89 -15.26
C PHE A 234 -13.61 4.00 -15.71
N TYR A 235 -14.55 3.87 -14.78
CA TYR A 235 -15.99 3.90 -15.10
C TYR A 235 -16.46 5.27 -15.63
N ARG A 236 -15.79 6.35 -15.29
CA ARG A 236 -16.03 7.66 -15.88
C ARG A 236 -15.85 7.67 -17.40
N HIS A 237 -14.90 6.88 -17.92
CA HIS A 237 -14.60 6.82 -19.35
C HIS A 237 -15.34 5.70 -20.06
N GLU A 238 -15.45 4.54 -19.44
CA GLU A 238 -16.00 3.31 -20.05
C GLU A 238 -17.50 3.11 -19.78
N GLY A 239 -18.04 3.85 -18.78
CA GLY A 239 -19.38 3.58 -18.28
C GLY A 239 -19.42 2.31 -17.41
N LEU A 240 -20.63 1.91 -16.98
CA LEU A 240 -20.84 0.70 -16.19
C LEU A 240 -20.81 -0.54 -17.10
N ILE A 241 -19.63 -1.07 -17.36
CA ILE A 241 -19.41 -2.27 -18.16
C ILE A 241 -18.97 -3.39 -17.23
N ASP A 242 -19.75 -4.46 -17.15
CA ASP A 242 -19.50 -5.56 -16.22
C ASP A 242 -18.35 -6.50 -16.61
N GLU A 243 -17.92 -6.51 -17.86
CA GLU A 243 -17.07 -7.59 -18.39
C GLU A 243 -15.56 -7.27 -18.44
N VAL A 244 -15.14 -6.00 -18.36
CA VAL A 244 -13.77 -5.59 -18.70
C VAL A 244 -12.78 -5.58 -17.54
N LEU A 245 -13.26 -5.55 -16.30
CA LEU A 245 -12.38 -5.44 -15.13
C LEU A 245 -12.07 -6.78 -14.51
N SER A 246 -10.78 -6.96 -14.13
CA SER A 246 -10.40 -8.06 -13.27
C SER A 246 -11.29 -8.07 -12.01
N PRO A 247 -12.00 -9.17 -11.72
CA PRO A 247 -12.83 -9.25 -10.52
C PRO A 247 -12.07 -8.88 -9.23
N ARG A 248 -10.79 -9.24 -9.18
CA ARG A 248 -9.91 -8.98 -8.01
C ARG A 248 -9.67 -7.50 -7.71
N ILE A 249 -9.64 -6.64 -8.70
CA ILE A 249 -9.50 -5.19 -8.46
C ILE A 249 -10.78 -4.62 -7.85
N ARG A 250 -11.96 -5.15 -8.25
CA ARG A 250 -13.25 -4.77 -7.65
C ARG A 250 -13.34 -5.20 -6.18
N GLU A 251 -12.78 -6.35 -5.81
CA GLU A 251 -12.78 -6.86 -4.43
C GLU A 251 -11.98 -6.01 -3.46
N LEU A 252 -11.04 -5.18 -3.95
CA LEU A 252 -10.25 -4.26 -3.13
C LEU A 252 -10.95 -2.92 -2.84
N ALA A 253 -11.88 -2.51 -3.68
CA ALA A 253 -12.62 -1.28 -3.52
C ALA A 253 -13.89 -1.46 -2.68
#